data_cca1dac3928ea1574e960e122d810698
#
_entry.id   cca1dac3928ea1574e960e122d810698
#
_cell.length_a   1.000
_cell.length_b   1.000
_cell.length_c   1.000
_cell.angle_alpha   90.00
_cell.angle_beta   90.00
_cell.angle_gamma   90.00
#
_symmetry.space_group_name_H-M   'P 1'
#
loop_
_entity.id
_entity.type
_entity.pdbx_description
1 polymer ?
#
loop_
_entity_poly.entity_id
_entity_poly.type
_entity_poly.pdbx_seq_one_letter_code
_entity_poly.pdbx_strand_id
1 'polypeptide(L)'
;LTPRIEEFMRLNPEVEIELIFEDKELDLSTRQADIGIFMRRPKQLNYIQKKLIDLKYFIYGSNKYLEKHGMPKTLGDLNKHKFISFGKGAPSPVYNPDWALKLGMHDGKKRKPIMKVNSVMGLLLAVEAGVGLAALPEYLVSNSRNIIKVLPKSEGPITEAHFVYPQSLKNTARVQAFRNFLFSKIGDWKSQ
;
A
#
# COMPACT_ATOMS: atom_id res chain seq x y z
N LEU A 1 5.92 -8.35 1.59
CA LEU A 1 7.37 -8.53 1.77
C LEU A 1 7.71 -9.17 3.11
N THR A 2 7.38 -8.53 4.23
CA THR A 2 7.78 -8.96 5.58
C THR A 2 7.55 -10.46 5.87
N PRO A 3 6.42 -11.09 5.48
CA PRO A 3 6.24 -12.55 5.70
C PRO A 3 7.22 -13.44 4.94
N ARG A 4 7.98 -12.90 3.96
CA ARG A 4 8.97 -13.65 3.18
C ARG A 4 10.42 -13.36 3.58
N ILE A 5 10.64 -12.43 4.52
CA ILE A 5 12.00 -12.06 4.95
C ILE A 5 12.70 -13.22 5.65
N GLU A 6 11.97 -14.03 6.43
CA GLU A 6 12.54 -15.24 7.08
C GLU A 6 13.20 -16.16 6.04
N GLU A 7 12.51 -16.43 4.93
CA GLU A 7 13.05 -17.28 3.87
C GLU A 7 14.34 -16.68 3.26
N PHE A 8 14.36 -15.36 3.05
CA PHE A 8 15.56 -14.68 2.55
C PHE A 8 16.74 -14.81 3.52
N MET A 9 16.51 -14.55 4.81
CA MET A 9 17.55 -14.64 5.85
C MET A 9 18.10 -16.06 5.98
N ARG A 10 17.25 -17.07 5.91
CA ARG A 10 17.66 -18.48 5.92
C ARG A 10 18.55 -18.84 4.72
N LEU A 11 18.28 -18.29 3.54
CA LEU A 11 19.06 -18.50 2.32
C LEU A 11 20.33 -17.64 2.26
N ASN A 12 20.42 -16.58 3.06
CA ASN A 12 21.53 -15.63 3.07
C ASN A 12 21.89 -15.25 4.51
N PRO A 13 22.43 -16.20 5.32
CA PRO A 13 22.65 -16.00 6.75
C PRO A 13 23.67 -14.90 7.08
N GLU A 14 24.54 -14.53 6.12
CA GLU A 14 25.53 -13.46 6.27
C GLU A 14 24.95 -12.05 6.02
N VAL A 15 23.67 -11.95 5.64
CA VAL A 15 23.05 -10.66 5.33
C VAL A 15 22.19 -10.21 6.50
N GLU A 16 22.59 -9.13 7.14
CA GLU A 16 21.79 -8.41 8.12
C GLU A 16 20.74 -7.56 7.43
N ILE A 17 19.50 -7.53 7.96
CA ILE A 17 18.38 -6.77 7.42
C ILE A 17 17.84 -5.84 8.49
N GLU A 18 17.81 -4.55 8.18
CA GLU A 18 17.02 -3.54 8.85
C GLU A 18 15.84 -3.14 7.96
N LEU A 19 14.61 -3.22 8.48
CA LEU A 19 13.41 -2.79 7.77
C LEU A 19 12.96 -1.43 8.30
N ILE A 20 13.02 -0.43 7.44
CA ILE A 20 12.56 0.93 7.72
C ILE A 20 11.20 1.13 7.07
N PHE A 21 10.16 1.39 7.87
CA PHE A 21 8.81 1.70 7.40
C PHE A 21 8.58 3.21 7.47
N GLU A 22 8.61 3.84 6.32
CA GLU A 22 8.41 5.28 6.17
C GLU A 22 7.37 5.58 5.09
N ASP A 23 6.45 6.49 5.39
CA ASP A 23 5.51 7.01 4.38
C ASP A 23 6.17 8.09 3.48
N LYS A 24 7.34 8.61 3.88
CA LYS A 24 8.17 9.53 3.12
C LYS A 24 9.27 8.76 2.40
N GLU A 25 9.47 9.06 1.13
CA GLU A 25 10.58 8.49 0.36
C GLU A 25 11.92 8.92 0.98
N LEU A 26 12.72 7.93 1.40
CA LEU A 26 14.07 8.15 1.90
C LEU A 26 15.01 8.49 0.74
N ASP A 27 16.01 9.33 1.00
CA ASP A 27 17.09 9.58 0.06
C ASP A 27 18.16 8.48 0.16
N LEU A 28 18.10 7.53 -0.78
CA LEU A 28 19.08 6.42 -0.82
C LEU A 28 20.50 6.90 -1.18
N SER A 29 20.68 8.10 -1.72
CA SER A 29 22.01 8.66 -2.03
C SER A 29 22.79 9.01 -0.76
N THR A 30 22.09 9.31 0.32
CA THR A 30 22.66 9.61 1.64
C THR A 30 22.88 8.37 2.51
N ARG A 31 22.70 7.18 1.94
CA ARG A 31 22.85 5.89 2.63
C ARG A 31 21.89 5.68 3.81
N GLN A 32 20.74 6.33 3.79
CA GLN A 32 19.68 6.08 4.77
C GLN A 32 19.10 4.66 4.64
N ALA A 33 19.18 4.10 3.44
CA ALA A 33 18.91 2.69 3.17
C ALA A 33 19.65 2.26 1.90
N ASP A 34 19.99 0.98 1.78
CA ASP A 34 20.61 0.41 0.57
C ASP A 34 19.58 0.21 -0.56
N ILE A 35 18.34 -0.11 -0.20
CA ILE A 35 17.27 -0.46 -1.12
C ILE A 35 15.98 0.23 -0.67
N GLY A 36 15.21 0.74 -1.62
CA GLY A 36 13.86 1.26 -1.40
C GLY A 36 12.82 0.50 -2.20
N ILE A 37 11.63 0.33 -1.62
CA ILE A 37 10.42 -0.07 -2.35
C ILE A 37 9.52 1.16 -2.41
N PHE A 38 9.56 1.84 -3.53
CA PHE A 38 8.86 3.11 -3.72
C PHE A 38 7.53 2.91 -4.44
N MET A 39 6.49 3.58 -3.96
CA MET A 39 5.15 3.56 -4.55
C MET A 39 5.00 4.57 -5.70
N ARG A 40 6.09 5.19 -6.10
CA ARG A 40 6.20 6.11 -7.24
C ARG A 40 7.57 5.91 -7.87
N ARG A 41 7.64 6.16 -9.16
CA ARG A 41 8.91 6.16 -9.87
C ARG A 41 9.75 7.34 -9.40
N PRO A 42 10.92 7.12 -8.77
CA PRO A 42 11.81 8.21 -8.37
C PRO A 42 12.35 8.96 -9.58
N LYS A 43 12.60 10.26 -9.40
CA LYS A 43 13.12 11.13 -10.47
C LYS A 43 14.65 11.20 -10.52
N GLN A 44 15.31 10.68 -9.51
CA GLN A 44 16.78 10.72 -9.39
C GLN A 44 17.43 9.85 -10.49
N LEU A 45 18.36 10.45 -11.24
CA LEU A 45 19.02 9.81 -12.38
C LEU A 45 20.06 8.75 -11.97
N ASN A 46 20.58 8.83 -10.75
CA ASN A 46 21.59 7.93 -10.21
C ASN A 46 20.99 6.69 -9.51
N TYR A 47 19.68 6.46 -9.63
CA TYR A 47 19.03 5.27 -9.12
C TYR A 47 18.76 4.26 -10.22
N ILE A 48 19.06 3.00 -9.93
CA ILE A 48 18.56 1.87 -10.71
C ILE A 48 17.17 1.55 -10.18
N GLN A 49 16.20 1.47 -11.07
CA GLN A 49 14.81 1.24 -10.71
C GLN A 49 14.18 0.20 -11.63
N LYS A 50 13.43 -0.70 -11.04
CA LYS A 50 12.69 -1.73 -11.76
C LYS A 50 11.30 -1.87 -11.17
N LYS A 51 10.27 -1.86 -12.02
CA LYS A 51 8.89 -2.12 -11.60
C LYS A 51 8.81 -3.49 -10.95
N LEU A 52 8.22 -3.54 -9.77
CA LEU A 52 7.98 -4.75 -9.00
C LEU A 52 6.58 -5.31 -9.31
N ILE A 53 5.55 -4.54 -8.96
CA ILE A 53 4.17 -5.00 -9.04
C ILE A 53 3.23 -3.79 -9.16
N ASP A 54 2.05 -4.04 -9.73
CA ASP A 54 0.91 -3.12 -9.68
C ASP A 54 0.09 -3.39 -8.41
N LEU A 55 -0.18 -2.36 -7.65
CA LEU A 55 -0.99 -2.40 -6.45
C LEU A 55 -2.38 -1.86 -6.76
N LYS A 56 -3.37 -2.70 -6.59
CA LYS A 56 -4.79 -2.35 -6.73
C LYS A 56 -5.34 -1.89 -5.39
N TYR A 57 -6.21 -0.89 -5.45
CA TYR A 57 -6.90 -0.35 -4.28
C TYR A 57 -8.40 -0.55 -4.42
N PHE A 58 -9.02 -0.91 -3.30
CA PHE A 58 -10.47 -1.04 -3.19
C PHE A 58 -10.94 -0.40 -1.89
N ILE A 59 -12.26 -0.22 -1.78
CA ILE A 59 -12.88 0.21 -0.53
C ILE A 59 -13.13 -1.01 0.34
N TYR A 60 -12.79 -0.90 1.61
CA TYR A 60 -12.95 -1.96 2.59
C TYR A 60 -13.65 -1.45 3.85
N GLY A 61 -14.39 -2.35 4.50
CA GLY A 61 -14.99 -2.19 5.81
C GLY A 61 -14.84 -3.46 6.63
N SER A 62 -14.82 -3.37 7.96
CA SER A 62 -14.85 -4.57 8.80
C SER A 62 -16.24 -5.17 8.89
N ASN A 63 -16.31 -6.50 9.15
CA ASN A 63 -17.57 -7.20 9.41
C ASN A 63 -18.42 -6.45 10.44
N LYS A 64 -17.79 -6.12 11.59
CA LYS A 64 -18.44 -5.38 12.69
C LYS A 64 -19.07 -4.06 12.27
N TYR A 65 -18.39 -3.30 11.40
CA TYR A 65 -18.93 -2.05 10.87
C TYR A 65 -20.11 -2.29 9.94
N LEU A 66 -19.95 -3.25 9.01
CA LEU A 66 -20.96 -3.55 7.98
C LEU A 66 -22.21 -4.22 8.56
N GLU A 67 -22.11 -5.04 9.59
CA GLU A 67 -23.24 -5.58 10.34
C GLU A 67 -24.09 -4.48 10.96
N LYS A 68 -23.45 -3.44 11.49
CA LYS A 68 -24.14 -2.31 12.14
C LYS A 68 -24.74 -1.31 11.14
N HIS A 69 -24.03 -1.06 10.01
CA HIS A 69 -24.37 0.03 9.08
C HIS A 69 -24.91 -0.46 7.72
N GLY A 70 -24.96 -1.76 7.50
CA GLY A 70 -25.35 -2.39 6.25
C GLY A 70 -24.20 -2.48 5.23
N MET A 71 -24.35 -3.37 4.25
CA MET A 71 -23.42 -3.52 3.12
C MET A 71 -23.84 -2.58 1.99
N PRO A 72 -23.00 -1.64 1.55
CA PRO A 72 -23.32 -0.81 0.37
C PRO A 72 -23.48 -1.67 -0.89
N LYS A 73 -24.59 -1.52 -1.60
CA LYS A 73 -24.88 -2.25 -2.85
C LYS A 73 -24.70 -1.37 -4.08
N THR A 74 -24.77 -0.06 -3.91
CA THR A 74 -24.62 0.95 -4.96
C THR A 74 -23.64 2.04 -4.55
N LEU A 75 -23.15 2.81 -5.52
CA LEU A 75 -22.29 3.98 -5.24
C LEU A 75 -23.02 5.03 -4.38
N GLY A 76 -24.34 5.15 -4.55
CA GLY A 76 -25.16 6.05 -3.75
C GLY A 76 -25.24 5.66 -2.26
N ASP A 77 -25.19 4.36 -1.96
CA ASP A 77 -25.22 3.89 -0.57
C ASP A 77 -23.99 4.34 0.22
N LEU A 78 -22.85 4.56 -0.46
CA LEU A 78 -21.63 5.07 0.18
C LEU A 78 -21.87 6.40 0.93
N ASN A 79 -22.91 7.17 0.56
CA ASN A 79 -23.25 8.44 1.23
C ASN A 79 -23.77 8.26 2.66
N LYS A 80 -24.23 7.05 2.99
CA LYS A 80 -24.73 6.69 4.33
C LYS A 80 -23.61 6.19 5.24
N HIS A 81 -22.39 6.02 4.71
CA HIS A 81 -21.27 5.44 5.43
C HIS A 81 -20.24 6.48 5.87
N LYS A 82 -19.59 6.18 6.99
CA LYS A 82 -18.44 6.93 7.51
C LYS A 82 -17.19 6.53 6.75
N PHE A 83 -16.38 7.50 6.37
CA PHE A 83 -15.12 7.29 5.68
C PHE A 83 -13.91 7.71 6.53
N ILE A 84 -12.86 6.91 6.43
CA ILE A 84 -11.53 7.23 6.90
C ILE A 84 -10.67 7.49 5.67
N SER A 85 -9.85 8.52 5.69
CA SER A 85 -9.01 8.85 4.54
C SER A 85 -7.54 9.05 4.93
N PHE A 86 -6.68 9.03 3.92
CA PHE A 86 -5.28 9.39 4.13
C PHE A 86 -5.17 10.87 4.51
N GLY A 87 -4.36 11.17 5.53
CA GLY A 87 -4.17 12.51 6.07
C GLY A 87 -3.15 13.34 5.31
N LYS A 88 -3.09 14.64 5.64
CA LYS A 88 -2.01 15.53 5.23
C LYS A 88 -0.79 15.28 6.13
N GLY A 89 0.41 15.49 5.62
CA GLY A 89 1.66 15.43 6.41
C GLY A 89 2.64 14.36 5.96
N ALA A 90 2.19 13.35 5.21
CA ALA A 90 3.05 12.45 4.45
C ALA A 90 2.59 12.41 2.98
N PRO A 91 3.48 12.21 2.01
CA PRO A 91 3.10 11.95 0.63
C PRO A 91 2.24 10.70 0.58
N SER A 92 1.01 10.81 0.07
CA SER A 92 0.18 9.62 -0.12
C SER A 92 0.86 8.65 -1.09
N PRO A 93 0.89 7.35 -0.81
CA PRO A 93 1.38 6.35 -1.77
C PRO A 93 0.51 6.28 -3.03
N VAL A 94 -0.70 6.82 -2.99
CA VAL A 94 -1.65 6.83 -4.12
C VAL A 94 -1.69 8.21 -4.75
N TYR A 95 -1.67 8.28 -6.10
CA TYR A 95 -1.75 9.53 -6.85
C TYR A 95 -3.00 10.36 -6.52
N ASN A 96 -4.14 9.70 -6.30
CA ASN A 96 -5.41 10.35 -5.91
C ASN A 96 -5.95 9.74 -4.60
N PRO A 97 -5.45 10.17 -3.43
CA PRO A 97 -5.84 9.56 -2.15
C PRO A 97 -7.33 9.76 -1.80
N ASP A 98 -7.97 10.77 -2.39
CA ASP A 98 -9.39 11.10 -2.16
C ASP A 98 -10.35 10.36 -3.13
N TRP A 99 -9.87 9.44 -3.98
CA TRP A 99 -10.71 8.79 -4.98
C TRP A 99 -11.95 8.12 -4.38
N ALA A 100 -11.82 7.41 -3.26
CA ALA A 100 -12.92 6.76 -2.59
C ALA A 100 -13.96 7.76 -2.02
N LEU A 101 -13.49 8.94 -1.59
CA LEU A 101 -14.36 10.01 -1.13
C LEU A 101 -15.17 10.64 -2.28
N LYS A 102 -14.65 10.59 -3.50
CA LYS A 102 -15.29 11.16 -4.70
C LYS A 102 -16.15 10.15 -5.46
N LEU A 103 -15.93 8.86 -5.23
CA LEU A 103 -16.59 7.78 -5.97
C LEU A 103 -18.12 7.89 -5.87
N GLY A 104 -18.80 8.02 -7.02
CA GLY A 104 -20.27 8.21 -7.09
C GLY A 104 -20.77 9.58 -6.63
N MET A 105 -19.88 10.57 -6.46
CA MET A 105 -20.25 11.96 -6.21
C MET A 105 -20.30 12.74 -7.52
N HIS A 106 -21.17 13.74 -7.61
CA HIS A 106 -21.30 14.65 -8.74
C HIS A 106 -20.62 15.99 -8.44
N ASP A 107 -20.35 16.78 -9.50
CA ASP A 107 -19.89 18.17 -9.43
C ASP A 107 -18.60 18.40 -8.63
N GLY A 108 -17.65 17.45 -8.69
CA GLY A 108 -16.40 17.55 -7.96
C GLY A 108 -16.52 17.49 -6.44
N LYS A 109 -17.71 17.23 -5.92
CA LYS A 109 -17.94 17.04 -4.48
C LYS A 109 -17.23 15.81 -3.95
N LYS A 110 -16.92 15.82 -2.68
CA LYS A 110 -16.36 14.65 -1.96
C LYS A 110 -16.99 14.51 -0.58
N ARG A 111 -17.08 13.25 -0.13
CA ARG A 111 -17.52 12.95 1.24
C ARG A 111 -16.52 13.53 2.25
N LYS A 112 -17.02 14.02 3.37
CA LYS A 112 -16.16 14.47 4.47
C LYS A 112 -15.72 13.23 5.27
N PRO A 113 -14.43 12.94 5.37
CA PRO A 113 -13.96 11.84 6.21
C PRO A 113 -14.14 12.20 7.68
N ILE A 114 -14.49 11.22 8.50
CA ILE A 114 -14.61 11.40 9.95
C ILE A 114 -13.26 11.31 10.67
N MET A 115 -12.30 10.66 10.04
CA MET A 115 -10.94 10.47 10.57
C MET A 115 -9.94 10.54 9.42
N LYS A 116 -8.75 11.05 9.70
CA LYS A 116 -7.61 11.07 8.77
C LYS A 116 -6.39 10.47 9.44
N VAL A 117 -5.71 9.61 8.72
CA VAL A 117 -4.50 8.90 9.18
C VAL A 117 -3.43 9.02 8.09
N ASN A 118 -2.21 9.33 8.47
CA ASN A 118 -1.09 9.47 7.52
C ASN A 118 -0.27 8.19 7.33
N SER A 119 -0.82 7.04 7.70
CA SER A 119 -0.21 5.73 7.53
C SER A 119 -1.22 4.74 6.96
N VAL A 120 -0.81 3.94 5.97
CA VAL A 120 -1.66 2.91 5.36
C VAL A 120 -1.98 1.81 6.38
N MET A 121 -1.02 1.47 7.25
CA MET A 121 -1.25 0.53 8.35
C MET A 121 -2.24 1.10 9.38
N GLY A 122 -2.14 2.39 9.70
CA GLY A 122 -3.10 3.06 10.58
C GLY A 122 -4.51 3.10 9.99
N LEU A 123 -4.66 3.21 8.66
CA LEU A 123 -5.96 3.08 7.99
C LEU A 123 -6.52 1.66 8.15
N LEU A 124 -5.70 0.63 7.96
CA LEU A 124 -6.10 -0.77 8.16
C LEU A 124 -6.62 -0.99 9.59
N LEU A 125 -5.85 -0.60 10.59
CA LEU A 125 -6.23 -0.76 12.01
C LEU A 125 -7.54 -0.02 12.33
N ALA A 126 -7.75 1.17 11.78
CA ALA A 126 -9.00 1.92 11.97
C ALA A 126 -10.20 1.22 11.31
N VAL A 127 -10.03 0.60 10.13
CA VAL A 127 -11.06 -0.23 9.48
C VAL A 127 -11.36 -1.46 10.33
N GLU A 128 -10.36 -2.18 10.81
CA GLU A 128 -10.51 -3.35 11.67
C GLU A 128 -11.24 -3.03 12.98
N ALA A 129 -10.96 -1.86 13.55
CA ALA A 129 -11.67 -1.36 14.73
C ALA A 129 -13.13 -0.99 14.46
N GLY A 130 -13.58 -0.99 13.20
CA GLY A 130 -14.96 -0.66 12.82
C GLY A 130 -15.29 0.84 12.83
N VAL A 131 -14.27 1.70 12.64
CA VAL A 131 -14.47 3.16 12.61
C VAL A 131 -15.23 3.58 11.35
N GLY A 132 -14.99 2.92 10.21
CA GLY A 132 -15.62 3.26 8.94
C GLY A 132 -15.02 2.52 7.75
N LEU A 133 -15.35 3.00 6.55
CA LEU A 133 -14.80 2.51 5.29
C LEU A 133 -13.51 3.26 4.94
N ALA A 134 -12.54 2.56 4.35
CA ALA A 134 -11.33 3.19 3.79
C ALA A 134 -10.89 2.53 2.48
N ALA A 135 -10.14 3.28 1.69
CA ALA A 135 -9.40 2.76 0.54
C ALA A 135 -8.10 2.11 1.04
N LEU A 136 -7.93 0.82 0.78
CA LEU A 136 -6.74 0.06 1.16
C LEU A 136 -6.20 -0.71 -0.05
N PRO A 137 -4.88 -0.95 -0.12
CA PRO A 137 -4.31 -1.83 -1.12
C PRO A 137 -4.68 -3.28 -0.84
N GLU A 138 -4.99 -4.04 -1.89
CA GLU A 138 -5.49 -5.41 -1.79
C GLU A 138 -4.53 -6.34 -1.02
N TYR A 139 -3.22 -6.21 -1.26
CA TYR A 139 -2.21 -7.04 -0.59
C TYR A 139 -2.20 -6.91 0.93
N LEU A 140 -2.65 -5.76 1.45
CA LEU A 140 -2.62 -5.50 2.90
C LEU A 140 -3.74 -6.24 3.63
N VAL A 141 -4.84 -6.49 2.94
CA VAL A 141 -6.06 -7.11 3.51
C VAL A 141 -6.20 -8.58 3.16
N SER A 142 -5.33 -9.13 2.29
CA SER A 142 -5.43 -10.51 1.80
C SER A 142 -5.46 -11.58 2.91
N ASN A 143 -4.84 -11.31 4.06
CA ASN A 143 -4.81 -12.21 5.21
C ASN A 143 -5.82 -11.86 6.32
N SER A 144 -6.61 -10.79 6.14
CA SER A 144 -7.59 -10.38 7.14
C SER A 144 -8.93 -11.06 6.90
N ARG A 145 -9.38 -11.87 7.88
CA ARG A 145 -10.70 -12.53 7.83
C ARG A 145 -11.86 -11.61 8.21
N ASN A 146 -11.56 -10.47 8.80
CA ASN A 146 -12.57 -9.55 9.37
C ASN A 146 -12.82 -8.32 8.51
N ILE A 147 -12.18 -8.23 7.34
CA ILE A 147 -12.30 -7.10 6.42
C ILE A 147 -12.93 -7.58 5.11
N ILE A 148 -13.95 -6.88 4.66
CA ILE A 148 -14.70 -7.18 3.44
C ILE A 148 -14.49 -6.07 2.41
N LYS A 149 -14.25 -6.47 1.18
CA LYS A 149 -14.24 -5.58 0.02
C LYS A 149 -15.65 -5.09 -0.28
N VAL A 150 -15.83 -3.77 -0.25
CA VAL A 150 -17.11 -3.10 -0.52
C VAL A 150 -17.14 -2.69 -2.00
N LEU A 151 -18.25 -2.98 -2.70
CA LEU A 151 -18.40 -2.69 -4.13
C LEU A 151 -17.23 -3.20 -4.97
N PRO A 152 -16.99 -4.51 -5.06
CA PRO A 152 -15.75 -5.09 -5.60
C PRO A 152 -15.47 -4.73 -7.07
N LYS A 153 -16.49 -4.27 -7.82
CA LYS A 153 -16.34 -3.77 -9.20
C LYS A 153 -15.82 -2.33 -9.28
N SER A 154 -15.73 -1.64 -8.15
CA SER A 154 -15.27 -0.24 -8.09
C SER A 154 -13.80 -0.21 -7.68
N GLU A 155 -12.92 -0.45 -8.65
CA GLU A 155 -11.47 -0.37 -8.46
C GLU A 155 -11.02 1.08 -8.31
N GLY A 156 -10.03 1.28 -7.44
CA GLY A 156 -9.31 2.54 -7.31
C GLY A 156 -8.17 2.69 -8.31
N PRO A 157 -7.39 3.76 -8.20
CA PRO A 157 -6.21 3.94 -9.03
C PRO A 157 -5.17 2.84 -8.77
N ILE A 158 -4.48 2.43 -9.83
CA ILE A 158 -3.35 1.51 -9.74
C ILE A 158 -2.11 2.29 -9.33
N THR A 159 -1.36 1.76 -8.39
CA THR A 159 -0.05 2.29 -7.96
C THR A 159 1.04 1.30 -8.32
N GLU A 160 2.08 1.76 -8.99
CA GLU A 160 3.23 0.92 -9.31
C GLU A 160 4.24 0.92 -8.15
N ALA A 161 4.54 -0.25 -7.59
CA ALA A 161 5.68 -0.40 -6.69
C ALA A 161 6.97 -0.62 -7.50
N HIS A 162 8.03 0.10 -7.13
CA HIS A 162 9.34 0.02 -7.78
C HIS A 162 10.40 -0.41 -6.78
N PHE A 163 11.23 -1.35 -7.19
CA PHE A 163 12.48 -1.69 -6.52
C PHE A 163 13.56 -0.70 -6.95
N VAL A 164 14.15 -0.02 -5.99
CA VAL A 164 15.07 1.10 -6.25
C VAL A 164 16.32 0.96 -5.41
N TYR A 165 17.49 1.23 -5.99
CA TYR A 165 18.76 1.30 -5.27
C TYR A 165 19.75 2.20 -5.99
N PRO A 166 20.75 2.80 -5.29
CA PRO A 166 21.78 3.62 -5.91
C PRO A 166 22.61 2.84 -6.92
N GLN A 167 23.01 3.48 -8.02
CA GLN A 167 23.84 2.86 -9.04
C GLN A 167 25.19 2.39 -8.48
N SER A 168 25.72 3.04 -7.45
CA SER A 168 26.93 2.63 -6.74
C SER A 168 26.83 1.23 -6.11
N LEU A 169 25.64 0.78 -5.78
CA LEU A 169 25.38 -0.54 -5.18
C LEU A 169 25.05 -1.63 -6.21
N LYS A 170 25.13 -1.33 -7.51
CA LYS A 170 24.75 -2.25 -8.60
C LYS A 170 25.44 -3.62 -8.48
N ASN A 171 26.72 -3.64 -8.12
CA ASN A 171 27.53 -4.86 -8.06
C ASN A 171 27.67 -5.42 -6.63
N THR A 172 26.92 -4.90 -5.67
CA THR A 172 26.99 -5.33 -4.28
C THR A 172 26.22 -6.65 -4.10
N ALA A 173 26.90 -7.70 -3.62
CA ALA A 173 26.34 -9.06 -3.54
C ALA A 173 25.02 -9.13 -2.77
N ARG A 174 24.92 -8.47 -1.58
CA ARG A 174 23.69 -8.46 -0.77
C ARG A 174 22.51 -7.80 -1.50
N VAL A 175 22.76 -6.73 -2.27
CA VAL A 175 21.70 -6.04 -3.06
C VAL A 175 21.23 -6.93 -4.21
N GLN A 176 22.16 -7.62 -4.88
CA GLN A 176 21.85 -8.56 -5.95
C GLN A 176 21.06 -9.78 -5.42
N ALA A 177 21.49 -10.36 -4.30
CA ALA A 177 20.80 -11.47 -3.65
C ALA A 177 19.34 -11.09 -3.29
N PHE A 178 19.16 -9.95 -2.63
CA PHE A 178 17.82 -9.47 -2.26
C PHE A 178 16.96 -9.16 -3.47
N ARG A 179 17.52 -8.51 -4.49
CA ARG A 179 16.81 -8.26 -5.75
C ARG A 179 16.33 -9.57 -6.38
N ASN A 180 17.22 -10.54 -6.55
CA ASN A 180 16.91 -11.81 -7.21
C ASN A 180 15.84 -12.57 -6.42
N PHE A 181 15.98 -12.62 -5.10
CA PHE A 181 14.97 -13.20 -4.21
C PHE A 181 13.61 -12.53 -4.39
N LEU A 182 13.56 -11.21 -4.31
CA LEU A 182 12.31 -10.46 -4.40
C LEU A 182 11.61 -10.71 -5.74
N PHE A 183 12.36 -10.63 -6.86
CA PHE A 183 11.80 -10.85 -8.19
C PHE A 183 11.37 -12.30 -8.43
N SER A 184 11.99 -13.29 -7.79
CA SER A 184 11.53 -14.69 -7.86
C SER A 184 10.18 -14.90 -7.18
N LYS A 185 9.83 -14.08 -6.19
CA LYS A 185 8.58 -14.18 -5.41
C LYS A 185 7.41 -13.36 -5.96
N ILE A 186 7.65 -12.49 -6.93
CA ILE A 186 6.57 -11.64 -7.51
C ILE A 186 5.49 -12.48 -8.20
N GLY A 187 5.85 -13.61 -8.80
CA GLY A 187 4.88 -14.53 -9.40
C GLY A 187 3.82 -14.98 -8.40
N ASP A 188 4.23 -15.32 -7.19
CA ASP A 188 3.38 -15.77 -6.09
C ASP A 188 2.42 -14.67 -5.61
N TRP A 189 2.82 -13.39 -5.70
CA TRP A 189 2.00 -12.25 -5.27
C TRP A 189 0.91 -11.87 -6.26
N LYS A 190 1.05 -12.25 -7.52
CA LYS A 190 0.04 -12.02 -8.57
C LYS A 190 -1.07 -13.07 -8.54
N SER A 191 -0.85 -14.18 -7.85
CA SER A 191 -1.73 -15.34 -7.81
C SER A 191 -2.62 -15.38 -6.55
N GLN A 192 -2.46 -14.43 -5.64
CA GLN A 192 -3.29 -14.25 -4.44
C GLN A 192 -4.23 -13.07 -4.61
#